data_e655f7dc1fe43d71c0a9b3dc58762503
#
_entry.id   e655f7dc1fe43d71c0a9b3dc58762503
#
_cell.length_a   1.000
_cell.length_b   1.000
_cell.length_c   1.000
_cell.angle_alpha   90.00
_cell.angle_beta   90.00
_cell.angle_gamma   90.00
#
_symmetry.space_group_name_H-M   'P 1'
#
loop_
_entity.id
_entity.type
_entity.pdbx_description
1 polymer ?
#
loop_
_entity_poly.entity_id
_entity_poly.type
_entity_poly.pdbx_seq_one_letter_code
_entity_poly.pdbx_strand_id
1 'polypeptide(L)'
;MTRHLAMAAVALLATIAGSMPAAAERLVMSISRHQVSVNSNFTGTSIVLFGTVEPDSPTARRRAGGYDLVVTVAGPKQTIVERRKERMLGIWTNVGSRTFLNVPSYLAVLSNQPFDQITSPDTVRQLQLGLADKLFPQQLGNDIGDVVRDDPFRANFIRLKMQHGLYVQRTNGVTLLTPTVFRAEIPLPAVAPIGNYDVEVRVLADGALLARANSAFEIIKVGFEQFVANAAQEYGLLYGITTAMMAIMTGWFAAVVFRRD
;
A
#
# COMPACT_ATOMS: atom_id res chain seq x y z
N MET A 1 -43.02 15.52 44.69
CA MET A 1 -41.73 15.89 44.08
C MET A 1 -40.64 14.86 44.32
N THR A 2 -40.51 14.23 45.46
CA THR A 2 -39.42 13.26 45.78
C THR A 2 -39.42 11.96 44.96
N ARG A 3 -40.59 11.43 44.56
CA ARG A 3 -40.70 10.19 43.77
C ARG A 3 -40.22 10.36 42.30
N HIS A 4 -40.42 11.53 41.71
CA HIS A 4 -39.93 11.81 40.34
C HIS A 4 -38.41 12.05 40.28
N LEU A 5 -37.85 12.64 41.35
CA LEU A 5 -36.38 12.78 41.49
C LEU A 5 -35.69 11.42 41.66
N ALA A 6 -36.26 10.50 42.42
CA ALA A 6 -35.75 9.16 42.62
C ALA A 6 -35.79 8.34 41.31
N MET A 7 -36.87 8.43 40.52
CA MET A 7 -36.94 7.77 39.21
C MET A 7 -35.97 8.35 38.19
N ALA A 8 -35.77 9.67 38.18
CA ALA A 8 -34.79 10.31 37.32
C ALA A 8 -33.33 9.91 37.66
N ALA A 9 -33.03 9.78 38.96
CA ALA A 9 -31.70 9.33 39.41
C ALA A 9 -31.43 7.85 39.05
N VAL A 10 -32.44 6.97 39.15
CA VAL A 10 -32.33 5.57 38.74
C VAL A 10 -32.15 5.44 37.21
N ALA A 11 -32.89 6.24 36.43
CA ALA A 11 -32.74 6.26 34.98
C ALA A 11 -31.36 6.79 34.55
N LEU A 12 -30.81 7.79 35.23
CA LEU A 12 -29.49 8.32 34.98
C LEU A 12 -28.38 7.32 35.36
N LEU A 13 -28.53 6.58 36.46
CA LEU A 13 -27.61 5.50 36.83
C LEU A 13 -27.67 4.32 35.85
N ALA A 14 -28.81 3.99 35.29
CA ALA A 14 -28.97 2.92 34.32
C ALA A 14 -28.31 3.26 32.99
N THR A 15 -28.23 4.51 32.57
CA THR A 15 -27.54 4.95 31.36
C THR A 15 -26.02 4.96 31.52
N ILE A 16 -25.47 5.15 32.71
CA ILE A 16 -24.02 5.11 33.00
C ILE A 16 -23.53 3.67 33.10
N ALA A 17 -24.35 2.71 33.49
CA ALA A 17 -23.96 1.29 33.59
C ALA A 17 -23.86 0.58 32.22
N GLY A 18 -24.32 1.19 31.12
CA GLY A 18 -24.36 0.59 29.80
C GLY A 18 -23.11 0.83 28.92
N SER A 19 -22.17 1.66 29.34
CA SER A 19 -20.92 1.88 28.59
C SER A 19 -19.84 0.89 29.04
N MET A 20 -20.03 -0.40 28.70
CA MET A 20 -18.90 -1.33 28.71
C MET A 20 -17.90 -0.85 27.66
N PRO A 21 -16.61 -0.64 27.99
CA PRO A 21 -15.59 -0.40 26.98
C PRO A 21 -15.64 -1.56 25.99
N ALA A 22 -15.84 -1.26 24.70
CA ALA A 22 -15.71 -2.25 23.66
C ALA A 22 -14.28 -2.78 23.74
N ALA A 23 -14.10 -4.04 24.13
CA ALA A 23 -12.81 -4.71 24.14
C ALA A 23 -12.26 -4.67 22.72
N ALA A 24 -11.29 -3.80 22.46
CA ALA A 24 -10.61 -3.68 21.18
C ALA A 24 -9.30 -4.47 21.27
N GLU A 25 -9.16 -5.51 20.46
CA GLU A 25 -7.92 -6.24 20.37
C GLU A 25 -6.79 -5.32 19.86
N ARG A 26 -5.62 -5.43 20.45
CA ARG A 26 -4.46 -4.62 20.08
C ARG A 26 -3.65 -5.33 18.99
N LEU A 27 -3.41 -4.63 17.89
CA LEU A 27 -2.58 -5.10 16.81
C LEU A 27 -1.20 -4.41 16.88
N VAL A 28 -0.15 -5.19 17.09
CA VAL A 28 1.24 -4.73 17.04
C VAL A 28 1.88 -5.29 15.78
N MET A 29 2.54 -4.44 15.00
CA MET A 29 3.20 -4.86 13.77
C MET A 29 4.53 -4.17 13.54
N SER A 30 5.40 -4.82 12.77
CA SER A 30 6.69 -4.30 12.33
C SER A 30 7.00 -4.73 10.91
N ILE A 31 7.64 -3.84 10.17
CA ILE A 31 8.07 -4.08 8.79
C ILE A 31 9.59 -4.33 8.77
N SER A 32 10.04 -5.30 8.00
CA SER A 32 11.45 -5.68 7.91
C SER A 32 12.37 -4.55 7.43
N ARG A 33 11.86 -3.63 6.62
CA ARG A 33 12.59 -2.47 6.09
C ARG A 33 11.63 -1.30 5.92
N HIS A 34 11.98 -0.14 6.47
CA HIS A 34 11.23 1.10 6.27
C HIS A 34 11.65 1.87 5.02
N GLN A 35 12.76 1.47 4.40
CA GLN A 35 13.26 2.09 3.18
C GLN A 35 13.79 1.02 2.22
N VAL A 36 13.40 1.12 0.95
CA VAL A 36 13.85 0.26 -0.13
C VAL A 36 14.55 1.11 -1.18
N SER A 37 15.81 0.81 -1.42
CA SER A 37 16.61 1.48 -2.43
C SER A 37 16.46 0.80 -3.78
N VAL A 38 16.06 1.55 -4.80
CA VAL A 38 15.91 1.11 -6.17
C VAL A 38 17.00 1.75 -7.03
N ASN A 39 17.79 0.92 -7.70
CA ASN A 39 18.79 1.33 -8.68
C ASN A 39 18.44 0.82 -10.09
N SER A 40 19.27 1.10 -11.08
CA SER A 40 19.07 0.67 -12.47
C SER A 40 19.03 -0.86 -12.66
N ASN A 41 19.57 -1.64 -11.71
CA ASN A 41 19.61 -3.11 -11.75
C ASN A 41 18.53 -3.75 -10.85
N PHE A 42 17.57 -2.97 -10.37
CA PHE A 42 16.52 -3.48 -9.50
C PHE A 42 15.55 -4.37 -10.28
N THR A 43 15.46 -5.63 -9.89
CA THR A 43 14.60 -6.65 -10.53
C THR A 43 13.32 -6.91 -9.74
N GLY A 44 13.09 -6.18 -8.64
CA GLY A 44 12.02 -6.41 -7.68
C GLY A 44 12.53 -7.03 -6.39
N THR A 45 11.73 -6.95 -5.35
CA THR A 45 12.02 -7.52 -4.02
C THR A 45 10.71 -7.85 -3.30
N SER A 46 10.81 -8.41 -2.11
CA SER A 46 9.68 -8.51 -1.17
C SER A 46 10.03 -7.86 0.16
N ILE A 47 9.04 -7.23 0.77
CA ILE A 47 9.10 -6.73 2.13
C ILE A 47 8.30 -7.68 3.01
N VAL A 48 8.86 -8.03 4.16
CA VAL A 48 8.18 -8.88 5.13
C VAL A 48 7.58 -8.02 6.23
N LEU A 49 6.30 -8.19 6.46
CA LEU A 49 5.55 -7.64 7.58
C LEU A 49 5.33 -8.75 8.60
N PHE A 50 5.64 -8.46 9.85
CA PHE A 50 5.32 -9.31 11.00
C PHE A 50 4.37 -8.58 11.93
N GLY A 51 3.50 -9.31 12.59
CA GLY A 51 2.65 -8.73 13.61
C GLY A 51 2.07 -9.77 14.55
N THR A 52 1.53 -9.25 15.65
CA THR A 52 0.83 -10.05 16.65
C THR A 52 -0.48 -9.38 17.02
N VAL A 53 -1.50 -10.20 17.18
CA VAL A 53 -2.80 -9.78 17.71
C VAL A 53 -2.79 -10.09 19.20
N GLU A 54 -2.79 -9.04 20.03
CA GLU A 54 -2.83 -9.15 21.47
C GLU A 54 -4.29 -9.05 21.95
N PRO A 55 -4.82 -10.04 22.67
CA PRO A 55 -6.14 -9.95 23.26
C PRO A 55 -6.15 -8.86 24.34
N ASP A 56 -7.22 -8.08 24.40
CA ASP A 56 -7.38 -6.94 25.31
C ASP A 56 -7.34 -7.35 26.80
N SER A 57 -7.60 -8.61 27.11
CA SER A 57 -7.57 -9.14 28.48
C SER A 57 -6.82 -10.47 28.54
N PRO A 58 -5.98 -10.69 29.58
CA PRO A 58 -5.33 -11.98 29.81
C PRO A 58 -6.30 -13.14 30.00
N THR A 59 -7.56 -12.82 30.39
CA THR A 59 -8.64 -13.78 30.59
C THR A 59 -9.52 -13.94 29.35
N ALA A 60 -9.31 -13.16 28.28
CA ALA A 60 -10.04 -13.32 27.04
C ALA A 60 -9.77 -14.71 26.48
N ARG A 61 -10.84 -15.51 26.36
CA ARG A 61 -10.76 -16.83 25.71
C ARG A 61 -10.24 -16.61 24.31
N ARG A 62 -9.16 -17.34 23.93
CA ARG A 62 -8.76 -17.42 22.52
C ARG A 62 -9.98 -17.81 21.70
N ARG A 63 -10.29 -17.01 20.69
CA ARG A 63 -11.43 -17.30 19.81
C ARG A 63 -11.23 -18.63 19.13
N ALA A 64 -12.22 -19.49 19.18
CA ALA A 64 -12.15 -20.84 18.60
C ALA A 64 -12.00 -20.82 17.07
N GLY A 65 -12.49 -19.76 16.40
CA GLY A 65 -12.43 -19.57 14.94
C GLY A 65 -11.11 -18.99 14.42
N GLY A 66 -10.19 -18.54 15.29
CA GLY A 66 -8.96 -17.86 14.87
C GLY A 66 -9.17 -16.43 14.41
N TYR A 67 -8.16 -15.87 13.76
CA TYR A 67 -8.17 -14.52 13.20
C TYR A 67 -8.02 -14.55 11.69
N ASP A 68 -8.79 -13.71 11.03
CA ASP A 68 -8.64 -13.42 9.62
C ASP A 68 -7.91 -12.10 9.44
N LEU A 69 -6.97 -12.09 8.53
CA LEU A 69 -6.05 -10.97 8.33
C LEU A 69 -6.10 -10.51 6.88
N VAL A 70 -6.27 -9.20 6.71
CA VAL A 70 -6.18 -8.56 5.40
C VAL A 70 -5.14 -7.44 5.47
N VAL A 71 -4.09 -7.56 4.69
CA VAL A 71 -3.03 -6.56 4.55
C VAL A 71 -3.24 -5.83 3.23
N THR A 72 -3.42 -4.52 3.30
CA THR A 72 -3.52 -3.65 2.13
C THR A 72 -2.28 -2.76 2.08
N VAL A 73 -1.59 -2.74 0.94
CA VAL A 73 -0.44 -1.86 0.71
C VAL A 73 -0.76 -0.94 -0.45
N ALA A 74 -0.73 0.36 -0.21
CA ALA A 74 -1.02 1.38 -1.22
C ALA A 74 0.22 2.25 -1.45
N GLY A 75 0.69 2.33 -2.69
CA GLY A 75 1.77 3.22 -3.12
C GLY A 75 1.32 4.67 -3.29
N PRO A 76 2.22 5.56 -3.69
CA PRO A 76 1.92 6.98 -3.89
C PRO A 76 0.73 7.18 -4.83
N LYS A 77 -0.10 8.16 -4.49
CA LYS A 77 -1.31 8.48 -5.24
C LYS A 77 -0.97 9.27 -6.49
N GLN A 78 -1.67 8.99 -7.58
CA GLN A 78 -1.49 9.67 -8.87
C GLN A 78 -2.82 9.81 -9.60
N THR A 79 -2.88 10.78 -10.52
CA THR A 79 -4.01 10.94 -11.44
C THR A 79 -3.66 10.24 -12.75
N ILE A 80 -4.55 9.36 -13.22
CA ILE A 80 -4.34 8.56 -14.44
C ILE A 80 -5.48 8.80 -15.40
N VAL A 81 -5.13 9.02 -16.67
CA VAL A 81 -6.11 9.10 -17.76
C VAL A 81 -6.07 7.79 -18.55
N GLU A 82 -7.16 7.05 -18.51
CA GLU A 82 -7.37 5.88 -19.36
C GLU A 82 -8.10 6.28 -20.63
N ARG A 83 -7.65 5.76 -21.77
CA ARG A 83 -8.23 6.05 -23.08
C ARG A 83 -8.60 4.76 -23.78
N ARG A 84 -9.84 4.70 -24.30
CA ARG A 84 -10.31 3.61 -25.14
C ARG A 84 -10.02 3.94 -26.58
N LYS A 85 -9.29 3.03 -27.25
CA LYS A 85 -9.04 3.12 -28.69
C LYS A 85 -9.97 2.19 -29.44
N GLU A 86 -10.52 2.67 -30.55
CA GLU A 86 -11.30 1.88 -31.50
C GLU A 86 -10.76 2.09 -32.90
N ARG A 87 -10.94 1.07 -33.74
CA ARG A 87 -10.54 1.16 -35.17
C ARG A 87 -11.68 1.72 -35.99
N MET A 88 -11.54 2.97 -36.46
CA MET A 88 -12.47 3.62 -37.32
C MET A 88 -11.83 3.83 -38.71
N LEU A 89 -12.47 3.33 -39.77
CA LEU A 89 -11.97 3.42 -41.16
C LEU A 89 -10.50 2.96 -41.30
N GLY A 90 -10.09 1.93 -40.56
CA GLY A 90 -8.74 1.40 -40.60
C GLY A 90 -7.72 2.10 -39.69
N ILE A 91 -8.07 3.21 -39.07
CA ILE A 91 -7.18 4.00 -38.20
C ILE A 91 -7.60 3.83 -36.74
N TRP A 92 -6.61 3.72 -35.80
CA TRP A 92 -6.87 3.69 -34.39
C TRP A 92 -7.12 5.10 -33.85
N THR A 93 -8.33 5.34 -33.36
CA THR A 93 -8.72 6.62 -32.75
C THR A 93 -9.14 6.47 -31.29
N ASN A 94 -8.92 7.52 -30.50
CA ASN A 94 -9.41 7.55 -29.12
C ASN A 94 -10.89 7.94 -29.12
N VAL A 95 -11.76 7.00 -28.75
CA VAL A 95 -13.21 7.20 -28.72
C VAL A 95 -13.80 7.52 -27.36
N GLY A 96 -13.00 7.38 -26.32
CA GLY A 96 -13.42 7.70 -24.95
C GLY A 96 -12.24 7.79 -24.00
N SER A 97 -12.41 8.55 -22.93
CA SER A 97 -11.42 8.66 -21.86
C SER A 97 -12.09 8.75 -20.49
N ARG A 98 -11.38 8.29 -19.47
CA ARG A 98 -11.72 8.45 -18.05
C ARG A 98 -10.50 8.91 -17.29
N THR A 99 -10.68 9.88 -16.41
CA THR A 99 -9.63 10.33 -15.49
C THR A 99 -9.91 9.78 -14.11
N PHE A 100 -9.00 8.95 -13.63
CA PHE A 100 -8.99 8.44 -12.26
C PHE A 100 -8.17 9.36 -11.38
N LEU A 101 -8.78 9.90 -10.31
CA LEU A 101 -8.15 10.85 -9.41
C LEU A 101 -7.62 10.15 -8.17
N ASN A 102 -6.42 10.55 -7.73
CA ASN A 102 -5.83 10.08 -6.46
C ASN A 102 -5.82 8.55 -6.30
N VAL A 103 -5.62 7.82 -7.39
CA VAL A 103 -5.53 6.36 -7.33
C VAL A 103 -4.11 5.93 -6.94
N PRO A 104 -3.96 4.87 -6.12
CA PRO A 104 -2.65 4.38 -5.77
C PRO A 104 -1.92 3.88 -7.03
N SER A 105 -0.65 4.27 -7.16
CA SER A 105 0.21 3.80 -8.26
C SER A 105 0.50 2.30 -8.18
N TYR A 106 0.56 1.78 -6.95
CA TYR A 106 0.71 0.38 -6.58
C TYR A 106 -0.36 0.01 -5.56
N LEU A 107 -0.91 -1.19 -5.64
CA LEU A 107 -1.90 -1.70 -4.68
C LEU A 107 -1.74 -3.21 -4.52
N ALA A 108 -1.37 -3.65 -3.32
CA ALA A 108 -1.37 -5.06 -2.98
C ALA A 108 -2.42 -5.33 -1.89
N VAL A 109 -3.18 -6.40 -2.08
CA VAL A 109 -4.14 -6.91 -1.11
C VAL A 109 -3.80 -8.36 -0.84
N LEU A 110 -3.42 -8.63 0.38
CA LEU A 110 -2.98 -9.93 0.85
C LEU A 110 -3.91 -10.40 1.97
N SER A 111 -4.37 -11.64 1.93
CA SER A 111 -5.19 -12.22 2.99
C SER A 111 -4.67 -13.61 3.37
N ASN A 112 -5.07 -14.12 4.52
CA ASN A 112 -4.77 -15.48 4.95
C ASN A 112 -5.73 -16.50 4.34
N GLN A 113 -6.94 -16.06 3.96
CA GLN A 113 -7.98 -16.91 3.35
C GLN A 113 -8.70 -16.14 2.23
N PRO A 114 -9.46 -16.80 1.35
CA PRO A 114 -10.37 -16.15 0.42
C PRO A 114 -11.42 -15.31 1.15
N PHE A 115 -11.82 -14.18 0.57
CA PHE A 115 -12.72 -13.21 1.24
C PHE A 115 -14.11 -13.78 1.56
N ASP A 116 -14.61 -14.71 0.77
CA ASP A 116 -15.86 -15.42 0.99
C ASP A 116 -15.86 -16.31 2.25
N GLN A 117 -14.65 -16.71 2.70
CA GLN A 117 -14.46 -17.43 3.95
C GLN A 117 -14.21 -16.50 5.15
N ILE A 118 -13.77 -15.27 4.90
CA ILE A 118 -13.47 -14.28 5.95
C ILE A 118 -14.75 -13.59 6.43
N THR A 119 -15.58 -13.13 5.49
CA THR A 119 -16.76 -12.33 5.84
C THR A 119 -17.79 -12.31 4.71
N SER A 120 -18.96 -11.73 4.98
CA SER A 120 -20.01 -11.60 3.97
C SER A 120 -19.60 -10.69 2.82
N PRO A 121 -20.14 -10.90 1.59
CA PRO A 121 -19.87 -10.03 0.45
C PRO A 121 -20.19 -8.56 0.68
N ASP A 122 -21.20 -8.28 1.52
CA ASP A 122 -21.55 -6.91 1.88
C ASP A 122 -20.47 -6.25 2.72
N THR A 123 -19.95 -6.96 3.71
CA THR A 123 -18.84 -6.49 4.55
C THR A 123 -17.55 -6.32 3.73
N VAL A 124 -17.25 -7.23 2.80
CA VAL A 124 -16.12 -7.08 1.87
C VAL A 124 -16.22 -5.77 1.10
N ARG A 125 -17.42 -5.45 0.59
CA ARG A 125 -17.69 -4.20 -0.13
C ARG A 125 -17.60 -2.98 0.77
N GLN A 126 -18.23 -3.03 1.94
CA GLN A 126 -18.26 -1.92 2.89
C GLN A 126 -16.85 -1.56 3.40
N LEU A 127 -16.06 -2.56 3.72
CA LEU A 127 -14.68 -2.39 4.16
C LEU A 127 -13.69 -2.26 3.00
N GLN A 128 -14.13 -2.39 1.74
CA GLN A 128 -13.27 -2.33 0.56
C GLN A 128 -12.07 -3.28 0.66
N LEU A 129 -12.30 -4.54 1.03
CA LEU A 129 -11.22 -5.48 1.29
C LEU A 129 -10.54 -5.94 -0.01
N GLY A 130 -11.30 -6.27 -1.05
CA GLY A 130 -10.77 -6.73 -2.34
C GLY A 130 -10.31 -5.60 -3.28
N LEU A 131 -9.51 -5.92 -4.29
CA LEU A 131 -9.16 -4.99 -5.38
C LEU A 131 -10.40 -4.51 -6.13
N ALA A 132 -11.35 -5.43 -6.36
CA ALA A 132 -12.60 -5.13 -7.03
C ALA A 132 -13.50 -4.18 -6.21
N ASP A 133 -13.31 -4.12 -4.90
CA ASP A 133 -14.13 -3.32 -4.00
C ASP A 133 -13.53 -1.96 -3.65
N LYS A 134 -12.27 -1.71 -4.02
CA LYS A 134 -11.63 -0.40 -3.78
C LYS A 134 -12.33 0.69 -4.59
N LEU A 135 -12.56 1.82 -3.96
CA LEU A 135 -13.11 3.01 -4.61
C LEU A 135 -12.00 3.77 -5.34
N PHE A 136 -12.26 4.12 -6.60
CA PHE A 136 -11.36 4.92 -7.43
C PHE A 136 -12.15 6.14 -7.94
N PRO A 137 -12.02 7.31 -7.30
CA PRO A 137 -12.73 8.52 -7.73
C PRO A 137 -12.43 8.82 -9.20
N GLN A 138 -13.47 9.10 -9.97
CA GLN A 138 -13.38 9.37 -11.42
C GLN A 138 -13.91 10.76 -11.72
N GLN A 139 -13.31 11.42 -12.69
CA GLN A 139 -13.83 12.64 -13.28
C GLN A 139 -14.65 12.31 -14.53
N LEU A 140 -15.93 12.66 -14.50
CA LEU A 140 -16.86 12.58 -15.62
C LEU A 140 -17.17 14.00 -16.12
N GLY A 141 -16.47 14.48 -17.14
CA GLY A 141 -16.60 15.86 -17.59
C GLY A 141 -16.17 16.86 -16.50
N ASN A 142 -17.07 17.73 -16.07
CA ASN A 142 -16.83 18.70 -14.99
C ASN A 142 -17.19 18.16 -13.60
N ASP A 143 -17.85 17.00 -13.50
CA ASP A 143 -18.28 16.42 -12.25
C ASP A 143 -17.28 15.36 -11.78
N ILE A 144 -17.02 15.35 -10.47
CA ILE A 144 -16.32 14.25 -9.79
C ILE A 144 -17.42 13.30 -9.35
N GLY A 145 -17.62 12.24 -10.12
CA GLY A 145 -18.60 11.20 -9.81
C GLY A 145 -18.02 10.12 -8.92
N ASP A 146 -18.86 9.58 -8.06
CA ASP A 146 -18.57 8.35 -7.36
C ASP A 146 -18.45 7.17 -8.35
N VAL A 147 -17.66 6.20 -7.96
CA VAL A 147 -17.28 5.07 -8.78
C VAL A 147 -18.49 4.24 -9.15
N VAL A 148 -18.89 4.22 -10.40
CA VAL A 148 -19.78 3.20 -10.95
C VAL A 148 -18.98 1.89 -10.97
N ARG A 149 -19.34 0.92 -10.15
CA ARG A 149 -18.62 -0.37 -10.01
C ARG A 149 -18.49 -1.12 -11.34
N ASP A 150 -19.52 -1.08 -12.15
CA ASP A 150 -19.61 -1.81 -13.40
C ASP A 150 -19.11 -0.99 -14.60
N ASP A 151 -18.34 0.08 -14.37
CA ASP A 151 -17.73 0.87 -15.45
C ASP A 151 -16.64 0.03 -16.15
N PRO A 152 -16.76 -0.19 -17.48
CA PRO A 152 -15.75 -0.90 -18.26
C PRO A 152 -14.36 -0.28 -18.17
N PHE A 153 -14.24 1.04 -18.04
CA PHE A 153 -12.95 1.71 -17.86
C PHE A 153 -12.30 1.29 -16.54
N ARG A 154 -13.08 1.21 -15.45
CA ARG A 154 -12.56 0.76 -14.15
C ARG A 154 -12.08 -0.67 -14.20
N ALA A 155 -12.85 -1.58 -14.79
CA ALA A 155 -12.47 -2.98 -14.94
C ALA A 155 -11.18 -3.13 -15.77
N ASN A 156 -11.07 -2.41 -16.87
CA ASN A 156 -9.87 -2.38 -17.71
C ASN A 156 -8.68 -1.77 -16.99
N PHE A 157 -8.87 -0.68 -16.24
CA PHE A 157 -7.83 -0.05 -15.42
C PHE A 157 -7.22 -1.04 -14.43
N ILE A 158 -8.05 -1.72 -13.64
CA ILE A 158 -7.59 -2.74 -12.69
C ILE A 158 -6.85 -3.86 -13.43
N ARG A 159 -7.41 -4.37 -14.52
CA ARG A 159 -6.81 -5.43 -15.33
C ARG A 159 -5.44 -5.04 -15.86
N LEU A 160 -5.28 -3.84 -16.42
CA LEU A 160 -4.00 -3.35 -16.91
C LEU A 160 -2.97 -3.19 -15.80
N LYS A 161 -3.37 -2.66 -14.65
CA LYS A 161 -2.49 -2.57 -13.47
C LYS A 161 -2.06 -3.94 -12.96
N MET A 162 -2.95 -4.94 -12.98
CA MET A 162 -2.61 -6.32 -12.64
C MET A 162 -1.65 -6.95 -13.64
N GLN A 163 -1.86 -6.73 -14.94
CA GLN A 163 -0.93 -7.21 -15.99
C GLN A 163 0.48 -6.65 -15.85
N HIS A 164 0.61 -5.40 -15.38
CA HIS A 164 1.91 -4.78 -15.11
C HIS A 164 2.48 -5.17 -13.73
N GLY A 165 1.80 -6.02 -12.96
CA GLY A 165 2.23 -6.41 -11.62
C GLY A 165 2.15 -5.30 -10.57
N LEU A 166 1.49 -4.17 -10.89
CA LEU A 166 1.32 -3.04 -9.98
C LEU A 166 0.14 -3.21 -9.03
N TYR A 167 -0.89 -3.96 -9.46
CA TYR A 167 -2.01 -4.36 -8.60
C TYR A 167 -1.96 -5.87 -8.39
N VAL A 168 -1.96 -6.29 -7.13
CA VAL A 168 -1.78 -7.68 -6.74
C VAL A 168 -2.83 -8.05 -5.70
N GLN A 169 -3.49 -9.19 -5.89
CA GLN A 169 -4.35 -9.79 -4.88
C GLN A 169 -3.92 -11.25 -4.65
N ARG A 170 -3.61 -11.59 -3.40
CA ARG A 170 -3.20 -12.94 -3.01
C ARG A 170 -3.97 -13.40 -1.78
N THR A 171 -4.75 -14.43 -1.92
CA THR A 171 -5.57 -15.01 -0.84
C THR A 171 -4.77 -15.82 0.18
N ASN A 172 -3.52 -16.16 -0.12
CA ASN A 172 -2.58 -16.86 0.78
C ASN A 172 -1.31 -16.03 1.00
N GLY A 173 -1.42 -14.69 0.92
CA GLY A 173 -0.30 -13.78 1.09
C GLY A 173 0.04 -13.47 2.55
N VAL A 174 -0.82 -13.87 3.47
CA VAL A 174 -0.62 -13.77 4.92
C VAL A 174 -0.60 -15.18 5.51
N THR A 175 0.41 -15.49 6.30
CA THR A 175 0.57 -16.77 6.98
C THR A 175 0.52 -16.56 8.49
N LEU A 176 -0.34 -17.30 9.17
CA LEU A 176 -0.36 -17.37 10.62
C LEU A 176 0.72 -18.36 11.07
N LEU A 177 1.73 -17.86 11.79
CA LEU A 177 2.81 -18.66 12.37
C LEU A 177 2.38 -19.33 13.68
N THR A 178 1.56 -18.60 14.43
CA THR A 178 0.85 -19.06 15.64
C THR A 178 -0.57 -18.52 15.58
N PRO A 179 -1.49 -18.92 16.45
CA PRO A 179 -2.84 -18.37 16.46
C PRO A 179 -2.93 -16.83 16.57
N THR A 180 -1.86 -16.17 17.01
CA THR A 180 -1.81 -14.72 17.23
C THR A 180 -0.71 -14.02 16.45
N VAL A 181 0.30 -14.73 15.93
CA VAL A 181 1.43 -14.16 15.20
C VAL A 181 1.30 -14.45 13.72
N PHE A 182 1.43 -13.41 12.91
CA PHE A 182 1.35 -13.52 11.47
C PHE A 182 2.57 -12.94 10.75
N ARG A 183 2.75 -13.40 9.52
CA ARG A 183 3.73 -12.90 8.58
C ARG A 183 3.04 -12.65 7.23
N ALA A 184 3.35 -11.54 6.59
CA ALA A 184 2.91 -11.25 5.22
C ALA A 184 4.10 -10.88 4.34
N GLU A 185 4.12 -11.37 3.11
CA GLU A 185 5.12 -11.00 2.11
C GLU A 185 4.52 -10.07 1.08
N ILE A 186 4.98 -8.81 1.11
CA ILE A 186 4.56 -7.74 0.21
C ILE A 186 5.47 -7.78 -1.03
N PRO A 187 4.98 -8.19 -2.21
CA PRO A 187 5.79 -8.22 -3.41
C PRO A 187 5.96 -6.82 -3.98
N LEU A 188 7.19 -6.41 -4.25
CA LEU A 188 7.51 -5.16 -4.94
C LEU A 188 8.09 -5.48 -6.31
N PRO A 189 7.37 -5.18 -7.41
CA PRO A 189 7.85 -5.41 -8.76
C PRO A 189 9.01 -4.45 -9.12
N ALA A 190 9.77 -4.80 -10.16
CA ALA A 190 10.85 -3.95 -10.67
C ALA A 190 10.38 -2.53 -11.07
N VAL A 191 9.12 -2.41 -11.48
CA VAL A 191 8.48 -1.16 -11.90
C VAL A 191 7.74 -0.44 -10.76
N ALA A 192 8.01 -0.82 -9.50
CA ALA A 192 7.37 -0.19 -8.34
C ALA A 192 7.68 1.32 -8.32
N PRO A 193 6.65 2.19 -8.26
CA PRO A 193 6.83 3.63 -8.22
C PRO A 193 7.58 4.08 -6.96
N ILE A 194 8.39 5.12 -7.11
CA ILE A 194 9.13 5.75 -6.01
C ILE A 194 8.16 6.57 -5.15
N GLY A 195 8.38 6.59 -3.83
CA GLY A 195 7.62 7.38 -2.87
C GLY A 195 7.17 6.59 -1.66
N ASN A 196 6.22 7.16 -0.92
CA ASN A 196 5.71 6.59 0.32
C ASN A 196 4.63 5.55 0.06
N TYR A 197 4.71 4.45 0.79
CA TYR A 197 3.78 3.33 0.77
C TYR A 197 3.11 3.18 2.11
N ASP A 198 1.79 3.24 2.11
CA ASP A 198 0.96 3.01 3.30
C ASP A 198 0.63 1.52 3.40
N VAL A 199 0.84 0.95 4.57
CA VAL A 199 0.51 -0.45 4.89
C VAL A 199 -0.58 -0.45 5.95
N GLU A 200 -1.73 -0.98 5.62
CA GLU A 200 -2.85 -1.15 6.54
C GLU A 200 -3.10 -2.63 6.78
N VAL A 201 -3.13 -3.03 8.04
CA VAL A 201 -3.51 -4.38 8.46
C VAL A 201 -4.84 -4.32 9.17
N ARG A 202 -5.76 -5.17 8.75
CA ARG A 202 -7.08 -5.36 9.36
C ARG A 202 -7.20 -6.76 9.88
N VAL A 203 -7.63 -6.87 11.11
CA VAL A 203 -7.93 -8.14 11.78
C VAL A 203 -9.44 -8.28 11.85
N LEU A 204 -9.94 -9.39 11.33
CA LEU A 204 -11.34 -9.75 11.41
C LEU A 204 -11.48 -11.05 12.21
N ALA A 205 -12.63 -11.25 12.82
CA ALA A 205 -13.06 -12.55 13.33
C ALA A 205 -14.58 -12.62 13.31
N ASP A 206 -15.10 -13.78 13.04
CA ASP A 206 -16.54 -14.03 12.91
C ASP A 206 -17.23 -13.04 11.95
N GLY A 207 -16.50 -12.62 10.90
CA GLY A 207 -16.96 -11.68 9.89
C GLY A 207 -16.96 -10.20 10.29
N ALA A 208 -16.55 -9.85 11.52
CA ALA A 208 -16.49 -8.48 12.04
C ALA A 208 -15.06 -7.95 12.12
N LEU A 209 -14.86 -6.66 11.85
CA LEU A 209 -13.58 -5.98 12.02
C LEU A 209 -13.29 -5.77 13.51
N LEU A 210 -12.19 -6.29 14.01
CA LEU A 210 -11.77 -6.21 15.41
C LEU A 210 -10.72 -5.13 15.65
N ALA A 211 -9.69 -5.10 14.80
CA ALA A 211 -8.58 -4.18 14.96
C ALA A 211 -8.04 -3.73 13.61
N ARG A 212 -7.41 -2.55 13.61
CA ARG A 212 -6.73 -1.98 12.47
C ARG A 212 -5.44 -1.32 12.94
N ALA A 213 -4.34 -1.54 12.21
CA ALA A 213 -3.09 -0.85 12.43
C ALA A 213 -2.49 -0.40 11.08
N ASN A 214 -1.77 0.71 11.13
CA ASN A 214 -1.11 1.29 9.97
C ASN A 214 0.40 1.35 10.19
N SER A 215 1.15 1.16 9.12
CA SER A 215 2.59 1.40 9.04
C SER A 215 2.92 1.98 7.68
N ALA A 216 4.16 2.36 7.46
CA ALA A 216 4.59 2.90 6.18
C ALA A 216 6.04 2.50 5.89
N PHE A 217 6.38 2.45 4.61
CA PHE A 217 7.75 2.36 4.13
C PHE A 217 7.91 3.26 2.90
N GLU A 218 9.15 3.54 2.55
CA GLU A 218 9.48 4.40 1.44
C GLU A 218 10.31 3.67 0.39
N ILE A 219 10.01 3.90 -0.88
CA ILE A 219 10.87 3.49 -2.00
C ILE A 219 11.59 4.73 -2.51
N ILE A 220 12.93 4.69 -2.46
CA ILE A 220 13.79 5.74 -2.96
C ILE A 220 14.62 5.27 -4.15
N LYS A 221 14.87 6.17 -5.08
CA LYS A 221 15.81 5.92 -6.17
C LYS A 221 17.22 6.25 -5.69
N VAL A 222 18.10 5.27 -5.77
CA VAL A 222 19.53 5.47 -5.57
C VAL A 222 20.24 5.24 -6.91
N GLY A 223 21.07 6.20 -7.33
CA GLY A 223 21.76 6.13 -8.61
C GLY A 223 23.20 6.59 -8.48
N PHE A 224 23.92 6.56 -9.59
CA PHE A 224 25.31 7.03 -9.68
C PHE A 224 25.46 8.48 -9.18
N GLU A 225 24.46 9.33 -9.46
CA GLU A 225 24.41 10.72 -8.99
C GLU A 225 24.42 10.82 -7.45
N GLN A 226 23.67 9.96 -6.79
CA GLN A 226 23.64 9.90 -5.33
C GLN A 226 24.98 9.39 -4.77
N PHE A 227 25.58 8.38 -5.41
CA PHE A 227 26.91 7.90 -5.04
C PHE A 227 27.96 9.00 -5.17
N VAL A 228 27.95 9.74 -6.28
CA VAL A 228 28.88 10.87 -6.51
C VAL A 228 28.65 11.98 -5.48
N ALA A 229 27.40 12.33 -5.19
CA ALA A 229 27.08 13.34 -4.20
C ALA A 229 27.54 12.94 -2.78
N ASN A 230 27.27 11.71 -2.38
CA ASN A 230 27.71 11.18 -1.09
C ASN A 230 29.24 11.11 -1.00
N ALA A 231 29.92 10.63 -2.07
CA ALA A 231 31.38 10.60 -2.12
C ALA A 231 31.99 12.00 -2.02
N ALA A 232 31.38 12.99 -2.66
CA ALA A 232 31.84 14.38 -2.59
C ALA A 232 31.63 15.00 -1.17
N GLN A 233 30.59 14.58 -0.46
CA GLN A 233 30.29 15.09 0.89
C GLN A 233 31.08 14.36 1.99
N GLU A 234 31.14 13.04 1.94
CA GLU A 234 31.78 12.23 2.97
C GLU A 234 33.29 12.13 2.80
N TYR A 235 33.77 12.08 1.55
CA TYR A 235 35.17 11.90 1.19
C TYR A 235 35.67 13.02 0.27
N GLY A 236 35.31 14.28 0.55
CA GLY A 236 35.54 15.44 -0.32
C GLY A 236 36.99 15.61 -0.79
N LEU A 237 37.97 15.33 0.08
CA LEU A 237 39.39 15.42 -0.28
C LEU A 237 39.79 14.34 -1.29
N LEU A 238 39.39 13.08 -1.06
CA LEU A 238 39.64 11.97 -1.99
C LEU A 238 38.93 12.18 -3.32
N TYR A 239 37.67 12.64 -3.27
CA TYR A 239 36.90 12.98 -4.45
C TYR A 239 37.58 14.10 -5.27
N GLY A 240 38.06 15.16 -4.62
CA GLY A 240 38.77 16.25 -5.26
C GLY A 240 40.09 15.82 -5.93
N ILE A 241 40.91 14.98 -5.25
CA ILE A 241 42.13 14.43 -5.81
C ILE A 241 41.82 13.54 -7.02
N THR A 242 40.82 12.66 -6.91
CA THR A 242 40.45 11.72 -7.98
C THR A 242 39.97 12.49 -9.23
N THR A 243 39.12 13.49 -9.06
CA THR A 243 38.62 14.31 -10.17
C THR A 243 39.74 15.13 -10.82
N ALA A 244 40.67 15.69 -10.03
CA ALA A 244 41.85 16.40 -10.55
C ALA A 244 42.76 15.46 -11.37
N MET A 245 43.03 14.26 -10.85
CA MET A 245 43.81 13.25 -11.58
C MET A 245 43.15 12.82 -12.90
N MET A 246 41.83 12.58 -12.86
CA MET A 246 41.06 12.26 -14.08
C MET A 246 41.12 13.39 -15.10
N ALA A 247 41.03 14.66 -14.70
CA ALA A 247 41.11 15.81 -15.59
C ALA A 247 42.50 15.89 -16.24
N ILE A 248 43.58 15.69 -15.47
CA ILE A 248 44.97 15.70 -15.99
C ILE A 248 45.17 14.54 -16.97
N MET A 249 44.73 13.32 -16.63
CA MET A 249 44.86 12.16 -17.51
C MET A 249 44.08 12.36 -18.81
N THR A 250 42.85 12.89 -18.73
CA THR A 250 42.04 13.16 -19.94
C THR A 250 42.69 14.23 -20.81
N GLY A 251 43.23 15.28 -20.23
CA GLY A 251 43.95 16.33 -20.94
C GLY A 251 45.22 15.81 -21.60
N TRP A 252 46.01 14.97 -20.89
CA TRP A 252 47.19 14.34 -21.42
C TRP A 252 46.85 13.36 -22.59
N PHE A 253 45.82 12.53 -22.38
CA PHE A 253 45.35 11.60 -23.41
C PHE A 253 44.87 12.36 -24.66
N ALA A 254 44.10 13.41 -24.49
CA ALA A 254 43.70 14.26 -25.61
C ALA A 254 44.89 14.88 -26.36
N ALA A 255 45.89 15.37 -25.61
CA ALA A 255 47.13 15.94 -26.23
C ALA A 255 47.90 14.88 -27.02
N VAL A 256 47.95 13.62 -26.58
CA VAL A 256 48.62 12.53 -27.29
C VAL A 256 47.83 12.10 -28.53
N VAL A 257 46.52 11.94 -28.43
CA VAL A 257 45.66 11.47 -29.55
C VAL A 257 45.51 12.53 -30.65
N PHE A 258 45.39 13.80 -30.27
CA PHE A 258 45.19 14.90 -31.21
C PHE A 258 46.48 15.64 -31.57
N ARG A 259 47.64 15.09 -31.18
CA ARG A 259 48.95 15.62 -31.62
C ARG A 259 49.07 15.40 -33.12
N ARG A 260 48.83 16.44 -33.89
CA ARG A 260 49.20 16.49 -35.33
C ARG A 260 50.67 16.81 -35.43
N ASP A 261 51.43 15.93 -36.07
CA ASP A 261 52.76 16.22 -36.55
C ASP A 261 52.72 17.27 -37.67
#